data_1bad1464192c8f386a6124f7d2d20b52
#
_entry.id   1bad1464192c8f386a6124f7d2d20b52
#
_cell.length_a   1.000
_cell.length_b   1.000
_cell.length_c   1.000
_cell.angle_alpha   90.00
_cell.angle_beta   90.00
_cell.angle_gamma   90.00
#
_symmetry.space_group_name_H-M   'P 1'
#
loop_
_entity.id
_entity.type
_entity.pdbx_description
1 polymer ?
#
loop_
_entity_poly.entity_id
_entity_poly.type
_entity_poly.pdbx_seq_one_letter_code
_entity_poly.pdbx_strand_id
1 'polypeptide(L)'
;MTQAATLERSCPICETDNPNPPPGRYGRDGWSAVACRKCGFVHMQTVPTTEELVETFAWEKTFPVEAKRRKTKHPVFAWMDANTRWRLHIFKRTEGVDLLNKRAAPGPALDLGCGSGGAFQGFADHLIPHGIEISQALAAQAAEVAAQRSGSVVQGSSAEGLKQFPDNYFTAALLRSYLEHDWQAREVMHNLYDKMAPGGLVAVKVPNYGSLNRLLMRDRWCGFRFPDHVNYFDKASLRRLCEDAGFRVEMPLMQSLPSDDNMLAILLKPTPAERRPS
;
A
#
# COMPACT_ATOMS: atom_id res chain seq x y z
N MET A 1 -13.25 17.51 22.22
CA MET A 1 -12.71 16.67 21.12
C MET A 1 -13.06 15.25 21.49
N THR A 2 -13.98 14.62 20.80
CA THR A 2 -14.30 13.20 20.97
C THR A 2 -13.04 12.40 20.64
N GLN A 3 -12.61 11.54 21.55
CA GLN A 3 -11.44 10.69 21.33
C GLN A 3 -11.81 9.68 20.23
N ALA A 4 -11.02 9.60 19.17
CA ALA A 4 -11.27 8.67 18.07
C ALA A 4 -11.31 7.23 18.60
N ALA A 5 -12.23 6.42 18.10
CA ALA A 5 -12.28 5.00 18.46
C ALA A 5 -11.03 4.29 17.92
N THR A 6 -10.35 3.54 18.77
CA THR A 6 -9.07 2.90 18.47
C THR A 6 -9.08 1.42 18.80
N LEU A 7 -8.21 0.68 18.14
CA LEU A 7 -7.94 -0.73 18.44
C LEU A 7 -6.43 -0.95 18.61
N GLU A 8 -6.08 -1.91 19.43
CA GLU A 8 -4.71 -2.41 19.59
C GLU A 8 -4.50 -3.61 18.68
N ARG A 9 -3.29 -3.72 18.08
CA ARG A 9 -2.94 -4.84 17.21
C ARG A 9 -1.55 -5.38 17.47
N SER A 10 -1.35 -6.66 17.17
CA SER A 10 -0.03 -7.30 17.11
C SER A 10 0.78 -6.78 15.91
N CYS A 11 2.06 -7.12 15.86
CA CYS A 11 2.92 -6.80 14.73
C CYS A 11 2.45 -7.54 13.45
N PRO A 12 2.13 -6.86 12.35
CA PRO A 12 1.62 -7.50 11.14
C PRO A 12 2.64 -8.39 10.41
N ILE A 13 3.93 -8.30 10.77
CA ILE A 13 4.99 -9.11 10.15
C ILE A 13 5.22 -10.42 10.88
N CYS A 14 5.19 -10.43 12.22
CA CYS A 14 5.53 -11.62 13.00
C CYS A 14 4.46 -12.02 14.00
N GLU A 15 3.30 -11.37 13.98
CA GLU A 15 2.11 -11.64 14.80
C GLU A 15 2.36 -11.65 16.31
N THR A 16 3.53 -11.14 16.73
CA THR A 16 3.88 -11.08 18.13
C THR A 16 3.24 -9.85 18.76
N ASP A 17 2.58 -10.05 19.89
CA ASP A 17 2.18 -8.96 20.75
C ASP A 17 3.43 -8.23 21.23
N ASN A 18 3.31 -6.91 21.30
CA ASN A 18 4.41 -6.03 21.65
C ASN A 18 4.06 -5.29 22.97
N PRO A 19 3.89 -6.02 24.11
CA PRO A 19 3.51 -5.41 25.36
C PRO A 19 4.59 -4.41 25.78
N ASN A 20 4.17 -3.22 26.22
CA ASN A 20 5.06 -2.14 26.62
C ASN A 20 6.12 -1.85 25.53
N PRO A 21 5.72 -1.45 24.32
CA PRO A 21 6.67 -1.13 23.28
C PRO A 21 7.60 -0.01 23.75
N PRO A 22 8.85 0.06 23.23
CA PRO A 22 9.68 1.21 23.52
C PRO A 22 8.96 2.46 23.05
N PRO A 23 9.13 3.62 23.74
CA PRO A 23 8.51 4.86 23.32
C PRO A 23 8.70 5.09 21.84
N GLY A 24 7.63 5.42 21.14
CA GLY A 24 7.68 5.67 19.70
C GLY A 24 8.67 6.79 19.41
N ARG A 25 9.68 6.51 18.60
CA ARG A 25 10.66 7.51 18.18
C ARG A 25 10.05 8.62 17.33
N TYR A 26 8.96 8.30 16.67
CA TYR A 26 8.21 9.19 15.79
C TYR A 26 6.74 9.14 16.15
N GLY A 27 6.14 10.32 16.29
CA GLY A 27 4.72 10.43 16.63
C GLY A 27 4.20 11.85 16.43
N ARG A 28 2.88 11.98 16.43
CA ARG A 28 2.20 13.26 16.25
C ARG A 28 0.76 13.17 16.73
N ASP A 29 0.29 14.23 17.40
CA ASP A 29 -1.11 14.40 17.79
C ASP A 29 -1.68 13.18 18.58
N GLY A 30 -0.86 12.61 19.46
CA GLY A 30 -1.21 11.43 20.27
C GLY A 30 -0.94 10.07 19.59
N TRP A 31 -0.66 10.04 18.30
CA TRP A 31 -0.31 8.84 17.55
C TRP A 31 1.19 8.60 17.52
N SER A 32 1.62 7.35 17.57
CA SER A 32 3.05 7.01 17.52
C SER A 32 3.31 5.71 16.76
N ALA A 33 4.45 5.68 16.07
CA ALA A 33 5.00 4.47 15.49
C ALA A 33 6.03 3.85 16.42
N VAL A 34 5.89 2.56 16.67
CA VAL A 34 6.75 1.77 17.56
C VAL A 34 7.47 0.68 16.79
N ALA A 35 8.66 0.29 17.25
CA ALA A 35 9.34 -0.87 16.69
C ALA A 35 8.92 -2.15 17.40
N CYS A 36 8.60 -3.19 16.64
CA CYS A 36 8.37 -4.52 17.19
C CYS A 36 9.65 -5.06 17.83
N ARG A 37 9.58 -5.51 19.08
CA ARG A 37 10.74 -6.04 19.82
C ARG A 37 11.31 -7.33 19.21
N LYS A 38 10.48 -8.13 18.53
CA LYS A 38 10.88 -9.41 17.94
C LYS A 38 11.53 -9.25 16.55
N CYS A 39 10.90 -8.47 15.66
CA CYS A 39 11.35 -8.41 14.27
C CYS A 39 11.84 -7.02 13.83
N GLY A 40 11.72 -5.99 14.67
CA GLY A 40 12.16 -4.63 14.36
C GLY A 40 11.22 -3.84 13.44
N PHE A 41 10.15 -4.44 12.94
CA PHE A 41 9.19 -3.74 12.07
C PHE A 41 8.56 -2.54 12.76
N VAL A 42 8.52 -1.41 12.07
CA VAL A 42 7.95 -0.17 12.61
C VAL A 42 6.50 -0.05 12.17
N HIS A 43 5.59 0.10 13.12
CA HIS A 43 4.15 0.21 12.89
C HIS A 43 3.47 1.00 13.99
N MET A 44 2.26 1.47 13.73
CA MET A 44 1.39 1.94 14.80
C MET A 44 0.75 0.71 15.46
N GLN A 45 0.89 0.59 16.77
CA GLN A 45 0.26 -0.49 17.54
C GLN A 45 -1.20 -0.15 17.83
N THR A 46 -1.46 1.09 18.24
CA THR A 46 -2.81 1.65 18.38
C THR A 46 -3.20 2.32 17.07
N VAL A 47 -4.27 1.88 16.44
CA VAL A 47 -4.75 2.39 15.14
C VAL A 47 -6.21 2.82 15.23
N PRO A 48 -6.69 3.75 14.38
CA PRO A 48 -8.11 4.06 14.26
C PRO A 48 -8.91 2.81 13.85
N THR A 49 -10.15 2.70 14.30
CA THR A 49 -11.06 1.67 13.79
C THR A 49 -11.40 1.89 12.31
N THR A 50 -11.95 0.87 11.64
CA THR A 50 -12.34 0.98 10.24
C THR A 50 -13.38 2.08 10.03
N GLU A 51 -14.32 2.24 10.94
CA GLU A 51 -15.35 3.28 10.92
C GLU A 51 -14.70 4.68 10.98
N GLU A 52 -13.77 4.89 11.89
CA GLU A 52 -13.02 6.15 12.01
C GLU A 52 -12.17 6.43 10.76
N LEU A 53 -11.58 5.40 10.13
CA LEU A 53 -10.84 5.57 8.88
C LEU A 53 -11.74 6.06 7.75
N VAL A 54 -12.98 5.55 7.66
CA VAL A 54 -13.96 5.96 6.64
C VAL A 54 -14.50 7.36 6.92
N GLU A 55 -14.87 7.65 8.19
CA GLU A 55 -15.58 8.88 8.53
C GLU A 55 -14.64 10.07 8.72
N THR A 56 -13.52 9.87 9.42
CA THR A 56 -12.65 10.96 9.88
C THR A 56 -11.34 11.04 9.13
N PHE A 57 -10.73 9.90 8.84
CA PHE A 57 -9.37 9.81 8.26
C PHE A 57 -9.36 9.35 6.80
N ALA A 58 -10.49 9.36 6.11
CA ALA A 58 -10.53 9.05 4.69
C ALA A 58 -9.50 9.89 3.91
N TRP A 59 -8.80 9.25 2.98
CA TRP A 59 -7.68 9.85 2.25
C TRP A 59 -8.05 11.17 1.55
N GLU A 60 -9.23 11.26 1.00
CA GLU A 60 -9.74 12.49 0.37
C GLU A 60 -9.86 13.67 1.35
N LYS A 61 -10.03 13.40 2.64
CA LYS A 61 -10.10 14.42 3.71
C LYS A 61 -8.72 14.77 4.26
N THR A 62 -7.86 13.77 4.45
CA THR A 62 -6.54 13.94 5.11
C THR A 62 -5.49 14.48 4.17
N PHE A 63 -5.50 14.09 2.89
CA PHE A 63 -4.50 14.49 1.90
C PHE A 63 -4.39 16.02 1.68
N PRO A 64 -5.48 16.78 1.47
CA PRO A 64 -5.41 18.22 1.28
C PRO A 64 -4.88 18.96 2.51
N VAL A 65 -5.27 18.49 3.70
CA VAL A 65 -4.85 19.06 4.98
C VAL A 65 -3.34 18.88 5.18
N GLU A 66 -2.84 17.68 4.95
CA GLU A 66 -1.41 17.38 5.11
C GLU A 66 -0.56 18.06 4.02
N ALA A 67 -1.05 18.16 2.79
CA ALA A 67 -0.38 18.91 1.72
C ALA A 67 -0.26 20.40 2.05
N LYS A 68 -1.31 21.02 2.59
CA LYS A 68 -1.30 22.42 3.05
C LYS A 68 -0.32 22.60 4.22
N ARG A 69 -0.36 21.71 5.20
CA ARG A 69 0.51 21.74 6.38
C ARG A 69 2.00 21.69 6.01
N ARG A 70 2.39 20.84 5.05
CA ARG A 70 3.78 20.73 4.57
C ARG A 70 4.26 22.03 3.93
N LYS A 71 3.42 22.65 3.10
CA LYS A 71 3.75 23.92 2.46
C LYS A 71 3.94 25.05 3.48
N THR A 72 3.11 25.09 4.53
CA THR A 72 3.18 26.18 5.54
C THR A 72 4.30 25.98 6.56
N LYS A 73 4.55 24.75 7.04
CA LYS A 73 5.58 24.49 8.06
C LYS A 73 7.01 24.44 7.52
N HIS A 74 7.18 24.10 6.23
CA HIS A 74 8.51 23.92 5.62
C HIS A 74 8.59 24.51 4.22
N PRO A 75 8.44 25.84 4.05
CA PRO A 75 8.39 26.47 2.73
C PRO A 75 9.66 26.23 1.89
N VAL A 76 10.83 26.23 2.52
CA VAL A 76 12.12 25.99 1.84
C VAL A 76 12.19 24.57 1.29
N PHE A 77 11.76 23.56 2.07
CA PHE A 77 11.73 22.18 1.59
C PHE A 77 10.66 21.94 0.53
N ALA A 78 9.49 22.59 0.66
CA ALA A 78 8.47 22.56 -0.37
C ALA A 78 8.95 23.19 -1.68
N TRP A 79 9.70 24.29 -1.59
CA TRP A 79 10.34 24.94 -2.74
C TRP A 79 11.43 24.05 -3.35
N MET A 80 12.32 23.45 -2.53
CA MET A 80 13.33 22.51 -3.00
C MET A 80 12.69 21.30 -3.70
N ASP A 81 11.67 20.70 -3.11
CA ASP A 81 10.96 19.56 -3.72
C ASP A 81 10.35 19.96 -5.06
N ALA A 82 9.64 21.09 -5.12
CA ALA A 82 9.05 21.59 -6.36
C ALA A 82 10.10 21.85 -7.46
N ASN A 83 11.25 22.46 -7.10
CA ASN A 83 12.29 22.84 -8.06
C ASN A 83 13.29 21.72 -8.39
N THR A 84 13.28 20.64 -7.63
CA THR A 84 14.17 19.49 -7.88
C THR A 84 13.43 18.26 -8.43
N ARG A 85 12.13 18.35 -8.66
CA ARG A 85 11.32 17.25 -9.24
C ARG A 85 11.78 16.83 -10.64
N TRP A 86 12.45 17.73 -11.40
CA TRP A 86 13.04 17.38 -12.69
C TRP A 86 14.00 16.19 -12.60
N ARG A 87 14.74 16.02 -11.50
CA ARG A 87 15.60 14.85 -11.27
C ARG A 87 14.84 13.53 -11.24
N LEU A 88 13.54 13.54 -10.88
CA LEU A 88 12.67 12.37 -10.93
C LEU A 88 12.30 11.97 -12.35
N HIS A 89 12.48 12.87 -13.33
CA HIS A 89 12.21 12.64 -14.75
C HIS A 89 13.45 12.20 -15.54
N ILE A 90 14.66 12.35 -14.98
CA ILE A 90 15.89 11.92 -15.66
C ILE A 90 15.92 10.41 -15.83
N PHE A 91 15.45 9.68 -14.83
CA PHE A 91 15.27 8.24 -14.89
C PHE A 91 13.77 7.96 -15.01
N LYS A 92 13.32 7.65 -16.24
CA LYS A 92 11.94 7.27 -16.50
C LYS A 92 11.63 5.99 -15.69
N ARG A 93 11.00 6.16 -14.54
CA ARG A 93 10.63 5.02 -13.68
C ARG A 93 9.41 4.35 -14.28
N THR A 94 9.52 3.04 -14.46
CA THR A 94 8.37 2.24 -14.86
C THR A 94 7.37 2.20 -13.69
N GLU A 95 6.15 2.63 -13.91
CA GLU A 95 5.07 2.52 -12.93
C GLU A 95 4.65 1.05 -12.77
N GLY A 96 4.05 0.70 -11.61
CA GLY A 96 3.54 -0.65 -11.38
C GLY A 96 2.55 -1.10 -12.46
N VAL A 97 1.67 -0.20 -12.90
CA VAL A 97 0.71 -0.43 -14.01
C VAL A 97 1.44 -0.81 -15.30
N ASP A 98 2.52 -0.10 -15.68
CA ASP A 98 3.27 -0.42 -16.89
C ASP A 98 3.90 -1.81 -16.86
N LEU A 99 4.35 -2.25 -15.67
CA LEU A 99 4.91 -3.59 -15.49
C LEU A 99 3.83 -4.66 -15.61
N LEU A 100 2.65 -4.43 -15.02
CA LEU A 100 1.51 -5.33 -15.15
C LEU A 100 1.08 -5.42 -16.62
N ASN A 101 0.92 -4.28 -17.31
CA ASN A 101 0.54 -4.23 -18.71
C ASN A 101 1.48 -5.02 -19.64
N LYS A 102 2.79 -5.05 -19.31
CA LYS A 102 3.80 -5.76 -20.12
C LYS A 102 3.93 -7.24 -19.79
N ARG A 103 3.65 -7.64 -18.54
CA ARG A 103 4.04 -8.97 -18.03
C ARG A 103 2.86 -9.83 -17.64
N ALA A 104 1.71 -9.25 -17.28
CA ALA A 104 0.55 -10.01 -16.86
C ALA A 104 -0.16 -10.67 -18.06
N ALA A 105 -0.67 -11.87 -17.83
CA ALA A 105 -1.54 -12.55 -18.79
C ALA A 105 -2.88 -11.79 -18.94
N PRO A 106 -3.55 -11.87 -20.09
CA PRO A 106 -4.89 -11.34 -20.26
C PRO A 106 -5.86 -11.87 -19.20
N GLY A 107 -6.74 -11.02 -18.69
CA GLY A 107 -7.75 -11.40 -17.69
C GLY A 107 -8.07 -10.31 -16.65
N PRO A 108 -8.74 -10.70 -15.56
CA PRO A 108 -9.12 -9.77 -14.50
C PRO A 108 -7.91 -9.16 -13.80
N ALA A 109 -7.94 -7.83 -13.60
CA ALA A 109 -6.92 -7.06 -12.92
C ALA A 109 -7.53 -6.28 -11.75
N LEU A 110 -7.02 -6.48 -10.55
CA LEU A 110 -7.53 -5.88 -9.32
C LEU A 110 -6.72 -4.63 -8.95
N ASP A 111 -7.39 -3.57 -8.51
CA ASP A 111 -6.77 -2.42 -7.81
C ASP A 111 -7.31 -2.35 -6.38
N LEU A 112 -6.44 -2.58 -5.38
CA LEU A 112 -6.80 -2.48 -3.97
C LEU A 112 -6.68 -1.04 -3.49
N GLY A 113 -7.80 -0.49 -2.95
CA GLY A 113 -7.90 0.93 -2.64
C GLY A 113 -7.97 1.73 -3.94
N CYS A 114 -8.88 1.35 -4.84
CA CYS A 114 -8.92 1.89 -6.20
C CYS A 114 -9.36 3.36 -6.28
N GLY A 115 -9.80 3.97 -5.17
CA GLY A 115 -10.34 5.32 -5.16
C GLY A 115 -11.49 5.47 -6.16
N SER A 116 -11.46 6.51 -6.98
CA SER A 116 -12.42 6.73 -8.07
C SER A 116 -12.13 5.95 -9.37
N GLY A 117 -11.26 4.94 -9.32
CA GLY A 117 -10.90 4.13 -10.50
C GLY A 117 -9.83 4.75 -11.42
N GLY A 118 -9.05 5.70 -10.90
CA GLY A 118 -8.04 6.41 -11.70
C GLY A 118 -6.97 5.50 -12.32
N ALA A 119 -6.64 4.36 -11.71
CA ALA A 119 -5.68 3.40 -12.27
C ALA A 119 -6.27 2.56 -13.40
N PHE A 120 -7.60 2.38 -13.46
CA PHE A 120 -8.28 1.56 -14.47
C PHE A 120 -8.03 2.02 -15.90
N GLN A 121 -7.93 3.35 -16.09
CA GLN A 121 -7.59 3.94 -17.40
C GLN A 121 -6.16 3.62 -17.85
N GLY A 122 -5.28 3.31 -16.91
CA GLY A 122 -3.88 2.92 -17.19
C GLY A 122 -3.72 1.44 -17.51
N PHE A 123 -4.70 0.58 -17.22
CA PHE A 123 -4.65 -0.82 -17.57
C PHE A 123 -4.80 -1.03 -19.07
N ALA A 124 -3.93 -1.84 -19.66
CA ALA A 124 -4.02 -2.23 -21.07
C ALA A 124 -5.34 -2.96 -21.36
N ASP A 125 -5.76 -2.99 -22.63
CA ASP A 125 -7.07 -3.53 -23.04
C ASP A 125 -7.30 -5.00 -22.69
N HIS A 126 -6.21 -5.77 -22.58
CA HIS A 126 -6.28 -7.20 -22.19
C HIS A 126 -6.51 -7.42 -20.68
N LEU A 127 -6.48 -6.35 -19.85
CA LEU A 127 -6.71 -6.41 -18.41
C LEU A 127 -8.09 -5.83 -18.08
N ILE A 128 -8.98 -6.64 -17.55
CA ILE A 128 -10.35 -6.23 -17.14
C ILE A 128 -10.28 -5.63 -15.73
N PRO A 129 -10.59 -4.33 -15.54
CA PRO A 129 -10.41 -3.66 -14.26
C PRO A 129 -11.44 -4.07 -13.21
N HIS A 130 -10.98 -4.50 -12.06
CA HIS A 130 -11.78 -4.69 -10.86
C HIS A 130 -11.19 -3.87 -9.72
N GLY A 131 -11.99 -3.49 -8.74
CA GLY A 131 -11.53 -2.71 -7.59
C GLY A 131 -12.17 -3.09 -6.28
N ILE A 132 -11.50 -2.74 -5.18
CA ILE A 132 -12.08 -2.71 -3.84
C ILE A 132 -11.79 -1.33 -3.27
N GLU A 133 -12.82 -0.66 -2.75
CA GLU A 133 -12.71 0.69 -2.19
C GLU A 133 -13.63 0.82 -0.96
N ILE A 134 -13.09 1.36 0.12
CA ILE A 134 -13.82 1.50 1.38
C ILE A 134 -14.81 2.68 1.34
N SER A 135 -14.47 3.75 0.65
CA SER A 135 -15.33 4.93 0.49
C SER A 135 -16.49 4.62 -0.46
N GLN A 136 -17.72 4.71 0.04
CA GLN A 136 -18.91 4.46 -0.77
C GLN A 136 -18.99 5.38 -2.00
N ALA A 137 -18.67 6.66 -1.82
CA ALA A 137 -18.72 7.65 -2.91
C ALA A 137 -17.68 7.37 -4.00
N LEU A 138 -16.45 7.00 -3.61
CA LEU A 138 -15.39 6.68 -4.56
C LEU A 138 -15.63 5.33 -5.24
N ALA A 139 -16.11 4.33 -4.49
CA ALA A 139 -16.47 3.02 -5.04
C ALA A 139 -17.55 3.13 -6.13
N ALA A 140 -18.56 3.98 -5.92
CA ALA A 140 -19.59 4.23 -6.93
C ALA A 140 -19.01 4.83 -8.23
N GLN A 141 -18.13 5.83 -8.13
CA GLN A 141 -17.44 6.41 -9.28
C GLN A 141 -16.55 5.37 -9.99
N ALA A 142 -15.79 4.59 -9.23
CA ALA A 142 -14.93 3.54 -9.78
C ALA A 142 -15.74 2.46 -10.49
N ALA A 143 -16.93 2.10 -9.98
CA ALA A 143 -17.81 1.11 -10.58
C ALA A 143 -18.29 1.55 -11.97
N GLU A 144 -18.60 2.82 -12.17
CA GLU A 144 -18.97 3.38 -13.48
C GLU A 144 -17.81 3.24 -14.49
N VAL A 145 -16.58 3.49 -14.05
CA VAL A 145 -15.39 3.35 -14.91
C VAL A 145 -15.11 1.88 -15.23
N ALA A 146 -15.17 1.00 -14.23
CA ALA A 146 -14.91 -0.43 -14.40
C ALA A 146 -15.95 -1.08 -15.34
N ALA A 147 -17.23 -0.71 -15.23
CA ALA A 147 -18.31 -1.25 -16.05
C ALA A 147 -18.11 -1.03 -17.55
N GLN A 148 -17.43 0.05 -17.96
CA GLN A 148 -17.10 0.34 -19.37
C GLN A 148 -16.18 -0.73 -20.00
N ARG A 149 -15.53 -1.54 -19.17
CA ARG A 149 -14.59 -2.59 -19.56
C ARG A 149 -14.99 -3.96 -18.97
N SER A 150 -16.29 -4.15 -18.70
CA SER A 150 -16.85 -5.39 -18.10
C SER A 150 -16.27 -5.76 -16.74
N GLY A 151 -15.74 -4.78 -16.02
CA GLY A 151 -15.20 -4.93 -14.68
C GLY A 151 -16.23 -4.63 -13.59
N SER A 152 -15.80 -4.73 -12.34
CA SER A 152 -16.66 -4.47 -11.16
C SER A 152 -15.87 -3.89 -9.99
N VAL A 153 -16.57 -3.24 -9.08
CA VAL A 153 -15.99 -2.70 -7.84
C VAL A 153 -16.81 -3.18 -6.64
N VAL A 154 -16.08 -3.63 -5.61
CA VAL A 154 -16.68 -3.98 -4.31
C VAL A 154 -16.44 -2.84 -3.34
N GLN A 155 -17.52 -2.35 -2.72
CA GLN A 155 -17.42 -1.37 -1.64
C GLN A 155 -17.20 -2.11 -0.32
N GLY A 156 -16.16 -1.73 0.41
CA GLY A 156 -15.81 -2.30 1.71
C GLY A 156 -14.32 -2.34 2.00
N SER A 157 -13.95 -2.96 3.14
CA SER A 157 -12.54 -3.21 3.46
C SER A 157 -11.95 -4.24 2.50
N SER A 158 -10.64 -4.17 2.23
CA SER A 158 -10.03 -5.14 1.31
C SER A 158 -10.03 -6.57 1.87
N ALA A 159 -9.91 -6.74 3.18
CA ALA A 159 -9.97 -8.06 3.80
C ALA A 159 -11.30 -8.77 3.50
N GLU A 160 -12.43 -8.06 3.60
CA GLU A 160 -13.76 -8.62 3.30
C GLU A 160 -14.11 -8.59 1.82
N GLY A 161 -13.69 -7.54 1.11
CA GLY A 161 -13.95 -7.40 -0.33
C GLY A 161 -13.29 -8.48 -1.16
N LEU A 162 -12.06 -8.88 -0.81
CA LEU A 162 -11.37 -10.00 -1.47
C LEU A 162 -12.14 -11.32 -1.38
N LYS A 163 -12.84 -11.58 -0.28
CA LYS A 163 -13.63 -12.80 -0.09
C LYS A 163 -14.79 -12.93 -1.08
N GLN A 164 -15.21 -11.84 -1.71
CA GLN A 164 -16.30 -11.83 -2.69
C GLN A 164 -15.87 -12.28 -4.10
N PHE A 165 -14.56 -12.40 -4.35
CA PHE A 165 -14.04 -12.90 -5.61
C PHE A 165 -13.68 -14.39 -5.54
N PRO A 166 -13.76 -15.12 -6.67
CA PRO A 166 -13.32 -16.51 -6.72
C PRO A 166 -11.82 -16.67 -6.46
N ASP A 167 -11.42 -17.84 -5.98
CA ASP A 167 -10.01 -18.19 -5.90
C ASP A 167 -9.39 -18.32 -7.29
N ASN A 168 -8.10 -17.99 -7.41
CA ASN A 168 -7.34 -18.05 -8.66
C ASN A 168 -7.95 -17.23 -9.83
N TYR A 169 -8.61 -16.13 -9.51
CA TYR A 169 -9.35 -15.31 -10.46
C TYR A 169 -8.46 -14.26 -11.14
N PHE A 170 -7.67 -13.50 -10.38
CA PHE A 170 -6.93 -12.37 -10.91
C PHE A 170 -5.60 -12.75 -11.56
N THR A 171 -5.37 -12.27 -12.80
CA THR A 171 -4.08 -12.38 -13.49
C THR A 171 -3.12 -11.25 -13.12
N ALA A 172 -3.66 -10.12 -12.67
CA ALA A 172 -2.90 -8.96 -12.22
C ALA A 172 -3.53 -8.33 -10.97
N ALA A 173 -2.71 -7.71 -10.11
CA ALA A 173 -3.20 -6.83 -9.05
C ALA A 173 -2.27 -5.65 -8.82
N LEU A 174 -2.83 -4.51 -8.43
CA LEU A 174 -2.13 -3.27 -8.10
C LEU A 174 -2.43 -2.87 -6.65
N LEU A 175 -1.38 -2.64 -5.87
CA LEU A 175 -1.43 -2.06 -4.53
C LEU A 175 -0.55 -0.80 -4.53
N ARG A 176 -1.13 0.33 -4.93
CA ARG A 176 -0.40 1.59 -5.04
C ARG A 176 -0.74 2.52 -3.90
N SER A 177 0.20 2.67 -2.96
CA SER A 177 -0.01 3.44 -1.72
C SER A 177 -1.23 2.92 -0.96
N TYR A 178 -1.20 1.62 -0.68
CA TYR A 178 -2.30 0.91 -0.02
C TYR A 178 -1.86 0.24 1.30
N LEU A 179 -0.83 -0.62 1.27
CA LEU A 179 -0.44 -1.44 2.44
C LEU A 179 0.02 -0.62 3.64
N GLU A 180 0.53 0.59 3.42
CA GLU A 180 0.89 1.51 4.50
C GLU A 180 -0.31 2.01 5.30
N HIS A 181 -1.51 1.95 4.72
CA HIS A 181 -2.76 2.40 5.34
C HIS A 181 -3.54 1.25 5.99
N ASP A 182 -3.31 0.01 5.57
CA ASP A 182 -4.12 -1.12 5.99
C ASP A 182 -3.58 -1.78 7.26
N TRP A 183 -4.35 -1.71 8.34
CA TRP A 183 -3.96 -2.34 9.59
C TRP A 183 -4.04 -3.87 9.55
N GLN A 184 -4.80 -4.44 8.63
CA GLN A 184 -4.92 -5.89 8.33
C GLN A 184 -3.99 -6.34 7.19
N ALA A 185 -2.90 -5.62 6.92
CA ALA A 185 -2.02 -5.86 5.78
C ALA A 185 -1.62 -7.34 5.60
N ARG A 186 -1.43 -8.09 6.70
CA ARG A 186 -1.13 -9.52 6.65
C ARG A 186 -2.30 -10.34 6.10
N GLU A 187 -3.49 -10.16 6.66
CA GLU A 187 -4.70 -10.87 6.21
C GLU A 187 -5.00 -10.55 4.74
N VAL A 188 -4.90 -9.29 4.37
CA VAL A 188 -5.09 -8.85 2.98
C VAL A 188 -4.12 -9.55 2.03
N MET A 189 -2.84 -9.67 2.39
CA MET A 189 -1.86 -10.34 1.53
C MET A 189 -2.12 -11.84 1.38
N HIS A 190 -2.57 -12.53 2.43
CA HIS A 190 -2.97 -13.94 2.34
C HIS A 190 -4.23 -14.11 1.49
N ASN A 191 -5.28 -13.30 1.74
CA ASN A 191 -6.50 -13.33 0.94
C ASN A 191 -6.22 -13.01 -0.53
N LEU A 192 -5.37 -12.01 -0.80
CA LEU A 192 -4.96 -11.68 -2.17
C LEU A 192 -4.24 -12.85 -2.85
N TYR A 193 -3.35 -13.53 -2.12
CA TYR A 193 -2.66 -14.71 -2.67
C TYR A 193 -3.65 -15.78 -3.15
N ASP A 194 -4.69 -16.05 -2.37
CA ASP A 194 -5.71 -17.05 -2.75
C ASP A 194 -6.45 -16.60 -4.01
N LYS A 195 -6.74 -15.30 -4.16
CA LYS A 195 -7.48 -14.75 -5.31
C LYS A 195 -6.65 -14.59 -6.58
N MET A 196 -5.32 -14.54 -6.47
CA MET A 196 -4.45 -14.49 -7.64
C MET A 196 -4.42 -15.84 -8.39
N ALA A 197 -4.47 -15.81 -9.71
CA ALA A 197 -4.23 -16.99 -10.55
C ALA A 197 -2.78 -17.47 -10.44
N PRO A 198 -2.48 -18.76 -10.60
CA PRO A 198 -1.11 -19.24 -10.76
C PRO A 198 -0.40 -18.52 -11.92
N GLY A 199 0.80 -17.99 -11.69
CA GLY A 199 1.51 -17.11 -12.63
C GLY A 199 1.03 -15.65 -12.61
N GLY A 200 0.01 -15.31 -11.83
CA GLY A 200 -0.49 -13.95 -11.68
C GLY A 200 0.51 -13.01 -11.00
N LEU A 201 0.51 -11.75 -11.40
CA LEU A 201 1.45 -10.73 -10.96
C LEU A 201 0.79 -9.66 -10.09
N VAL A 202 1.47 -9.24 -9.04
CA VAL A 202 1.03 -8.13 -8.19
C VAL A 202 2.11 -7.05 -8.18
N ALA A 203 1.74 -5.80 -8.45
CA ALA A 203 2.62 -4.65 -8.29
C ALA A 203 2.29 -3.92 -6.98
N VAL A 204 3.27 -3.85 -6.08
CA VAL A 204 3.13 -3.20 -4.76
C VAL A 204 4.05 -2.01 -4.69
N LYS A 205 3.49 -0.81 -4.45
CA LYS A 205 4.24 0.43 -4.24
C LYS A 205 3.89 1.03 -2.88
N VAL A 206 4.89 1.18 -2.01
CA VAL A 206 4.75 1.74 -0.66
C VAL A 206 5.89 2.71 -0.34
N PRO A 207 5.73 3.60 0.65
CA PRO A 207 6.84 4.40 1.17
C PRO A 207 7.98 3.54 1.70
N ASN A 208 9.22 3.95 1.42
CA ASN A 208 10.42 3.23 1.83
C ASN A 208 10.97 3.78 3.15
N TYR A 209 10.59 3.17 4.27
CA TYR A 209 11.11 3.53 5.59
C TYR A 209 12.64 3.34 5.71
N GLY A 210 13.23 2.46 4.89
CA GLY A 210 14.68 2.24 4.80
C GLY A 210 15.42 3.30 3.97
N SER A 211 14.76 4.35 3.47
CA SER A 211 15.39 5.35 2.60
C SER A 211 16.38 6.25 3.33
N LEU A 212 17.42 6.71 2.60
CA LEU A 212 18.36 7.71 3.09
C LEU A 212 17.65 9.03 3.42
N ASN A 213 16.64 9.40 2.63
CA ASN A 213 15.83 10.58 2.90
C ASN A 213 15.15 10.51 4.26
N ARG A 214 14.60 9.35 4.65
CA ARG A 214 14.03 9.17 5.99
C ARG A 214 15.07 9.34 7.09
N LEU A 215 16.30 8.82 6.89
CA LEU A 215 17.40 8.99 7.86
C LEU A 215 17.76 10.46 8.05
N LEU A 216 17.83 11.22 6.96
CA LEU A 216 18.18 12.64 6.96
C LEU A 216 17.03 13.52 7.48
N MET A 217 15.81 13.27 7.01
CA MET A 217 14.63 14.09 7.33
C MET A 217 14.02 13.76 8.68
N ARG A 218 14.31 12.59 9.25
CA ARG A 218 13.81 12.12 10.55
C ARG A 218 12.28 12.26 10.67
N ASP A 219 11.80 13.02 11.66
CA ASP A 219 10.37 13.30 11.91
C ASP A 219 9.67 14.09 10.79
N ARG A 220 10.43 14.70 9.89
CA ARG A 220 9.92 15.45 8.73
C ARG A 220 9.78 14.61 7.47
N TRP A 221 10.19 13.34 7.51
CA TRP A 221 10.08 12.47 6.35
C TRP A 221 8.63 12.36 5.85
N CYS A 222 8.46 12.42 4.52
CA CYS A 222 7.13 12.45 3.88
C CYS A 222 6.29 11.21 4.11
N GLY A 223 6.90 10.08 4.47
CA GLY A 223 6.20 8.84 4.81
C GLY A 223 5.54 8.86 6.19
N PHE A 224 5.87 9.81 7.10
CA PHE A 224 5.17 9.93 8.37
C PHE A 224 3.88 10.73 8.23
N ARG A 225 2.76 10.01 8.13
CA ARG A 225 1.40 10.57 7.99
C ARG A 225 0.50 9.96 9.06
N PHE A 226 0.56 10.49 10.28
CA PHE A 226 -0.26 10.02 11.40
C PHE A 226 -1.68 10.60 11.36
N PRO A 227 -2.73 9.80 11.62
CA PRO A 227 -2.72 8.35 11.85
C PRO A 227 -2.92 7.52 10.57
N ASP A 228 -2.83 8.13 9.40
CA ASP A 228 -3.17 7.59 8.09
C ASP A 228 -2.22 6.43 7.65
N HIS A 229 -0.90 6.61 7.89
CA HIS A 229 0.07 5.53 7.67
C HIS A 229 0.30 4.74 8.95
N VAL A 230 -0.17 3.51 8.96
CA VAL A 230 -0.07 2.60 10.12
C VAL A 230 1.07 1.60 10.01
N ASN A 231 1.64 1.42 8.80
CA ASN A 231 2.76 0.51 8.52
C ASN A 231 3.92 1.25 7.85
N TYR A 232 5.14 1.00 8.31
CA TYR A 232 6.36 1.65 7.81
C TYR A 232 7.32 0.60 7.27
N PHE A 233 7.12 0.21 6.01
CA PHE A 233 7.88 -0.84 5.35
C PHE A 233 9.27 -0.38 4.93
N ASP A 234 10.26 -1.25 5.18
CA ASP A 234 11.52 -1.30 4.45
C ASP A 234 11.51 -2.50 3.49
N LYS A 235 12.59 -2.68 2.72
CA LYS A 235 12.68 -3.78 1.74
C LYS A 235 12.57 -5.16 2.38
N ALA A 236 13.15 -5.34 3.56
CA ALA A 236 13.17 -6.63 4.24
C ALA A 236 11.79 -7.00 4.79
N SER A 237 11.12 -6.05 5.43
CA SER A 237 9.79 -6.26 6.01
C SER A 237 8.70 -6.42 4.92
N LEU A 238 8.76 -5.65 3.83
CA LEU A 238 7.84 -5.81 2.71
C LEU A 238 8.03 -7.18 2.06
N ARG A 239 9.28 -7.58 1.77
CA ARG A 239 9.60 -8.90 1.23
C ARG A 239 9.04 -9.99 2.13
N ARG A 240 9.34 -9.93 3.42
CA ARG A 240 8.88 -10.93 4.39
C ARG A 240 7.35 -11.05 4.42
N LEU A 241 6.61 -9.93 4.48
CA LEU A 241 5.15 -9.96 4.46
C LEU A 241 4.61 -10.69 3.23
N CYS A 242 5.18 -10.40 2.07
CA CYS A 242 4.73 -10.97 0.80
C CYS A 242 5.13 -12.44 0.63
N GLU A 243 6.35 -12.82 1.07
CA GLU A 243 6.83 -14.20 1.04
C GLU A 243 6.08 -15.09 2.04
N ASP A 244 5.76 -14.58 3.23
CA ASP A 244 4.94 -15.26 4.23
C ASP A 244 3.52 -15.57 3.69
N ALA A 245 2.98 -14.74 2.81
CA ALA A 245 1.72 -15.00 2.11
C ALA A 245 1.85 -16.01 0.94
N GLY A 246 3.07 -16.40 0.55
CA GLY A 246 3.35 -17.40 -0.49
C GLY A 246 3.82 -16.83 -1.84
N PHE A 247 3.96 -15.51 -1.97
CA PHE A 247 4.46 -14.89 -3.20
C PHE A 247 5.98 -15.01 -3.34
N ARG A 248 6.45 -15.15 -4.59
CA ARG A 248 7.85 -14.86 -4.93
C ARG A 248 8.00 -13.37 -5.17
N VAL A 249 9.02 -12.73 -4.56
CA VAL A 249 9.18 -11.28 -4.55
C VAL A 249 10.38 -10.84 -5.38
N GLU A 250 10.12 -10.00 -6.38
CA GLU A 250 11.13 -9.30 -7.19
C GLU A 250 11.12 -7.81 -6.79
N MET A 251 12.29 -7.26 -6.46
CA MET A 251 12.45 -5.82 -6.19
C MET A 251 13.44 -5.24 -7.21
N PRO A 252 12.96 -4.59 -8.28
CA PRO A 252 13.82 -4.02 -9.30
C PRO A 252 14.71 -2.91 -8.72
N LEU A 253 16.03 -3.01 -8.94
CA LEU A 253 17.02 -2.10 -8.36
C LEU A 253 16.75 -0.63 -8.68
N MET A 254 16.42 -0.32 -9.94
CA MET A 254 16.18 1.06 -10.40
C MET A 254 14.91 1.70 -9.82
N GLN A 255 14.04 0.92 -9.18
CA GLN A 255 12.75 1.40 -8.65
C GLN A 255 12.68 1.32 -7.12
N SER A 256 13.81 1.04 -6.50
CA SER A 256 13.95 0.90 -5.05
C SER A 256 15.34 1.35 -4.61
N LEU A 257 15.85 2.45 -5.17
CA LEU A 257 17.15 2.99 -4.76
C LEU A 257 17.10 3.43 -3.29
N PRO A 258 18.23 3.38 -2.56
CA PRO A 258 18.28 3.85 -1.18
C PRO A 258 17.84 5.32 -0.99
N SER A 259 18.00 6.14 -2.03
CA SER A 259 17.58 7.55 -2.05
C SER A 259 16.07 7.74 -2.29
N ASP A 260 15.33 6.68 -2.64
CA ASP A 260 13.95 6.78 -3.00
C ASP A 260 13.03 6.71 -1.79
N ASP A 261 12.09 7.66 -1.71
CA ASP A 261 11.05 7.68 -0.67
C ASP A 261 9.96 6.62 -0.88
N ASN A 262 9.90 6.01 -2.05
CA ASN A 262 9.02 4.90 -2.34
C ASN A 262 9.83 3.71 -2.88
N MET A 263 9.29 2.52 -2.71
CA MET A 263 9.81 1.29 -3.30
C MET A 263 8.69 0.55 -4.03
N LEU A 264 9.08 -0.18 -5.09
CA LEU A 264 8.20 -1.03 -5.88
C LEU A 264 8.66 -2.48 -5.74
N ALA A 265 7.72 -3.37 -5.45
CA ALA A 265 7.90 -4.81 -5.52
C ALA A 265 6.95 -5.39 -6.56
N ILE A 266 7.42 -6.39 -7.30
CA ILE A 266 6.60 -7.24 -8.15
C ILE A 266 6.53 -8.61 -7.50
N LEU A 267 5.31 -9.07 -7.25
CA LEU A 267 5.05 -10.35 -6.64
C LEU A 267 4.53 -11.31 -7.72
N LEU A 268 4.94 -12.55 -7.64
CA LEU A 268 4.46 -13.61 -8.52
C LEU A 268 3.82 -14.72 -7.66
N LYS A 269 2.60 -15.11 -7.98
CA LYS A 269 2.04 -16.35 -7.44
C LYS A 269 2.65 -17.54 -8.21
N PRO A 270 3.47 -18.40 -7.57
CA PRO A 270 4.12 -19.51 -8.27
C PRO A 270 3.09 -20.46 -8.90
N THR A 271 3.42 -20.97 -10.06
CA THR A 271 2.64 -22.05 -10.69
C THR A 271 2.81 -23.36 -9.91
N PRO A 272 1.89 -24.33 -10.07
CA PRO A 272 2.03 -25.64 -9.43
C PRO A 272 3.36 -26.36 -9.77
N ALA A 273 3.89 -26.15 -10.96
CA ALA A 273 5.18 -26.72 -11.38
C ALA A 273 6.37 -26.11 -10.62
N GLU A 274 6.30 -24.82 -10.28
CA GLU A 274 7.35 -24.09 -9.56
C GLU A 274 7.32 -24.31 -8.03
N ARG A 275 6.22 -24.91 -7.51
CA ARG A 275 6.06 -25.20 -6.06
C ARG A 275 6.65 -26.55 -5.66
N ARG A 276 7.17 -27.37 -6.59
CA ARG A 276 7.80 -28.63 -6.23
C ARG A 276 9.10 -28.35 -5.49
N PRO A 277 9.29 -28.88 -4.25
CA PRO A 277 10.56 -28.80 -3.58
C PRO A 277 11.62 -29.55 -4.41
N SER A 278 12.73 -28.87 -4.67
CA SER A 278 13.95 -29.49 -5.19
C SER A 278 14.55 -30.44 -4.15
#